data_bcf8a14ef5c3e93f061bea0e0b5c0f96
#
_entry.id   bcf8a14ef5c3e93f061bea0e0b5c0f96
#
_cell.length_a   1.000
_cell.length_b   1.000
_cell.length_c   1.000
_cell.angle_alpha   90.00
_cell.angle_beta   90.00
_cell.angle_gamma   90.00
#
_symmetry.space_group_name_H-M   'P 1'
#
loop_
_entity.id
_entity.type
_entity.pdbx_description
1 polymer ?
#
loop_
_entity_poly.entity_id
_entity_poly.type
_entity_poly.pdbx_seq_one_letter_code
_entity_poly.pdbx_strand_id
1 'polypeptide(L)'
;MTSEVLTFDEINRRDIYEKLEKTFYLTRTWGDCYGYMLVATGRAECIVDPVLSIWDAAALLPIIIEAGGEFTDFRGVETHTSEQAIATNGLIHNKILEIVK
;
A
#
# COMPACT_ATOMS: atom_id res chain seq x y z
N MET A 1 3.99 1.36 5.69
CA MET A 1 4.71 0.09 5.42
C MET A 1 4.82 -0.19 3.94
N THR A 2 5.73 -1.00 3.54
CA THR A 2 5.90 -1.42 2.15
C THR A 2 6.17 -2.91 2.08
N SER A 3 6.07 -3.48 0.88
CA SER A 3 6.67 -4.78 0.61
C SER A 3 8.19 -4.60 0.48
N GLU A 4 8.91 -5.67 0.26
CA GLU A 4 10.37 -5.60 0.14
C GLU A 4 10.79 -4.70 -1.03
N VAL A 5 11.93 -4.03 -0.88
CA VAL A 5 12.45 -3.13 -1.91
C VAL A 5 12.65 -3.83 -3.25
N LEU A 6 12.95 -5.13 -3.23
CA LEU A 6 13.13 -5.90 -4.46
C LEU A 6 11.86 -5.98 -5.30
N THR A 7 10.66 -5.93 -4.68
CA THR A 7 9.42 -5.91 -5.45
C THR A 7 9.24 -4.60 -6.21
N PHE A 8 9.75 -3.50 -5.69
CA PHE A 8 9.79 -2.24 -6.44
C PHE A 8 10.77 -2.32 -7.60
N ASP A 9 11.89 -3.04 -7.44
CA ASP A 9 12.84 -3.25 -8.52
C ASP A 9 12.23 -4.10 -9.64
N GLU A 10 11.35 -5.07 -9.31
CA GLU A 10 10.66 -5.89 -10.30
C GLU A 10 9.84 -5.06 -11.28
N ILE A 11 9.27 -3.95 -10.83
CA ILE A 11 8.50 -3.04 -11.70
C ILE A 11 9.32 -1.83 -12.13
N ASN A 12 10.63 -1.84 -11.86
CA ASN A 12 11.54 -0.75 -12.19
C ASN A 12 11.13 0.59 -11.59
N ARG A 13 10.64 0.56 -10.35
CA ARG A 13 10.16 1.75 -9.64
C ARG A 13 10.72 1.84 -8.23
N ARG A 14 12.02 1.60 -8.07
CA ARG A 14 12.70 1.79 -6.80
C ARG A 14 12.61 3.24 -6.29
N ASP A 15 12.43 4.19 -7.21
CA ASP A 15 12.24 5.58 -6.88
C ASP A 15 11.06 5.79 -5.92
N ILE A 16 10.00 5.02 -6.09
CA ILE A 16 8.83 5.09 -5.20
C ILE A 16 9.22 4.71 -3.77
N TYR A 17 9.96 3.60 -3.63
CA TYR A 17 10.41 3.14 -2.31
C TYR A 17 11.27 4.21 -1.64
N GLU A 18 12.20 4.79 -2.35
CA GLU A 18 13.08 5.81 -1.80
C GLU A 18 12.33 7.08 -1.39
N LYS A 19 11.34 7.50 -2.17
CA LYS A 19 10.50 8.65 -1.83
C LYS A 19 9.67 8.39 -0.58
N LEU A 20 9.11 7.19 -0.47
CA LEU A 20 8.34 6.82 0.72
C LEU A 20 9.23 6.80 1.96
N GLU A 21 10.42 6.23 1.85
CA GLU A 21 11.36 6.16 2.96
C GLU A 21 11.74 7.56 3.46
N LYS A 22 11.91 8.52 2.57
CA LYS A 22 12.22 9.90 2.93
C LYS A 22 11.04 10.66 3.52
N THR A 23 9.83 10.31 3.11
CA THR A 23 8.62 11.04 3.50
C THR A 23 8.17 10.69 4.91
N PHE A 24 8.33 9.42 5.31
CA PHE A 24 7.83 8.94 6.59
C PHE A 24 8.93 8.88 7.64
N TYR A 25 8.55 9.18 8.88
CA TYR A 25 9.47 9.12 10.02
C TYR A 25 10.00 7.70 10.24
N LEU A 26 9.13 6.70 10.08
CA LEU A 26 9.48 5.30 10.29
C LEU A 26 8.93 4.45 9.16
N THR A 27 9.82 3.72 8.48
CA THR A 27 9.45 2.82 7.40
C THR A 27 9.82 1.39 7.78
N ARG A 28 8.89 0.47 7.56
CA ARG A 28 9.10 -0.96 7.80
C ARG A 28 8.62 -1.75 6.60
N THR A 29 9.29 -2.85 6.35
CA THR A 29 8.93 -3.79 5.30
C THR A 29 8.24 -4.99 5.95
N TRP A 30 7.06 -5.32 5.46
CA TRP A 30 6.34 -6.49 5.95
C TRP A 30 5.53 -7.10 4.81
N GLY A 31 5.77 -8.38 4.53
CA GLY A 31 5.10 -9.07 3.44
C GLY A 31 3.72 -9.58 3.81
N ASP A 32 3.05 -10.10 2.80
CA ASP A 32 1.75 -10.76 2.89
C ASP A 32 0.66 -9.84 3.47
N CYS A 33 -0.35 -10.44 4.08
CA CYS A 33 -1.51 -9.70 4.59
C CYS A 33 -1.28 -9.01 5.94
N TYR A 34 -0.16 -9.30 6.61
CA TYR A 34 0.04 -8.77 7.96
C TYR A 34 0.14 -7.25 8.00
N GLY A 35 0.83 -6.65 7.04
CA GLY A 35 0.94 -5.19 6.96
C GLY A 35 -0.43 -4.53 6.80
N TYR A 36 -1.32 -5.14 6.04
CA TYR A 36 -2.68 -4.63 5.85
C TYR A 36 -3.49 -4.71 7.15
N MET A 37 -3.29 -5.76 7.93
CA MET A 37 -3.94 -5.87 9.24
C MET A 37 -3.47 -4.77 10.19
N LEU A 38 -2.21 -4.36 10.12
CA LEU A 38 -1.71 -3.25 10.91
C LEU A 38 -2.38 -1.93 10.51
N VAL A 39 -2.60 -1.71 9.23
CA VAL A 39 -3.33 -0.53 8.75
C VAL A 39 -4.79 -0.59 9.20
N ALA A 40 -5.45 -1.72 9.01
CA ALA A 40 -6.86 -1.88 9.38
C ALA A 40 -7.11 -1.68 10.88
N THR A 41 -6.16 -2.05 11.71
CA THR A 41 -6.28 -1.91 13.17
C THR A 41 -5.72 -0.60 13.72
N GLY A 42 -5.30 0.31 12.84
CA GLY A 42 -4.81 1.63 13.24
C GLY A 42 -3.37 1.65 13.74
N ARG A 43 -2.63 0.57 13.53
CA ARG A 43 -1.23 0.45 14.01
C ARG A 43 -0.20 0.94 13.00
N ALA A 44 -0.61 1.17 11.78
CA ALA A 44 0.20 1.76 10.74
C ALA A 44 -0.66 2.71 9.92
N GLU A 45 -0.07 3.74 9.34
CA GLU A 45 -0.79 4.73 8.55
C GLU A 45 -1.08 4.24 7.15
N CYS A 46 -0.15 3.51 6.54
CA CYS A 46 -0.34 3.01 5.18
C CYS A 46 0.55 1.82 4.87
N ILE A 47 0.18 1.11 3.82
CA ILE A 47 1.05 0.13 3.18
C ILE A 47 0.99 0.33 1.66
N VAL A 48 2.15 0.27 1.01
CA VAL A 48 2.29 0.40 -0.44
C VAL A 48 2.92 -0.88 -0.98
N ASP A 49 2.22 -1.55 -1.88
CA ASP A 49 2.61 -2.85 -2.40
C ASP A 49 2.55 -2.82 -3.93
N PRO A 50 3.71 -2.82 -4.62
CA PRO A 50 3.73 -2.73 -6.08
C PRO A 50 3.38 -4.06 -6.77
N VAL A 51 3.44 -5.17 -6.05
CA VAL A 51 3.14 -6.49 -6.61
C VAL A 51 2.29 -7.25 -5.60
N LEU A 52 1.00 -7.30 -5.84
CA LEU A 52 0.04 -7.98 -4.97
C LEU A 52 -0.87 -8.85 -5.81
N SER A 53 -1.04 -10.11 -5.42
CA SER A 53 -1.90 -11.00 -6.16
C SER A 53 -3.37 -10.56 -6.10
N ILE A 54 -4.12 -10.85 -7.16
CA ILE A 54 -5.55 -10.52 -7.23
C ILE A 54 -6.32 -11.17 -6.08
N TRP A 55 -5.94 -12.39 -5.69
CA TRP A 55 -6.60 -13.12 -4.61
C TRP A 55 -6.42 -12.44 -3.26
N ASP A 56 -5.19 -12.00 -2.96
CA ASP A 56 -4.90 -11.28 -1.72
C ASP A 56 -5.62 -9.94 -1.71
N ALA A 57 -5.57 -9.21 -2.82
CA ALA A 57 -6.25 -7.93 -2.94
C ALA A 57 -7.76 -8.04 -2.75
N ALA A 58 -8.37 -9.08 -3.34
CA ALA A 58 -9.83 -9.29 -3.22
C ALA A 58 -10.25 -9.55 -1.78
N ALA A 59 -9.40 -10.18 -0.98
CA ALA A 59 -9.68 -10.42 0.44
C ALA A 59 -9.45 -9.16 1.29
N LEU A 60 -8.42 -8.37 0.96
CA LEU A 60 -8.00 -7.23 1.78
C LEU A 60 -8.83 -5.96 1.55
N LEU A 61 -9.29 -5.74 0.32
CA LEU A 61 -10.03 -4.52 -0.02
C LEU A 61 -11.23 -4.30 0.89
N PRO A 62 -12.15 -5.26 1.06
CA PRO A 62 -13.30 -5.02 1.94
C PRO A 62 -12.91 -4.84 3.40
N ILE A 63 -11.84 -5.49 3.85
CA ILE A 63 -11.38 -5.35 5.24
C ILE A 63 -10.91 -3.91 5.51
N ILE A 64 -10.14 -3.34 4.60
CA ILE A 64 -9.64 -1.97 4.73
C ILE A 64 -10.79 -0.97 4.66
N ILE A 65 -11.71 -1.14 3.72
CA ILE A 65 -12.87 -0.25 3.56
C ILE A 65 -13.76 -0.31 4.81
N GLU A 66 -14.05 -1.50 5.33
CA GLU A 66 -14.84 -1.68 6.54
C GLU A 66 -14.17 -1.03 7.76
N ALA A 67 -12.86 -0.99 7.80
CA ALA A 67 -12.12 -0.35 8.87
C ALA A 67 -12.07 1.19 8.75
N GLY A 68 -12.69 1.76 7.70
CA GLY A 68 -12.72 3.20 7.48
C GLY A 68 -11.54 3.73 6.68
N GLY A 69 -10.71 2.87 6.12
CA GLY A 69 -9.58 3.26 5.31
C GLY A 69 -9.88 3.32 3.82
N GLU A 70 -8.85 3.55 3.03
CA GLU A 70 -8.93 3.51 1.57
C GLU A 70 -7.99 2.44 1.01
N PHE A 71 -8.40 1.82 -0.07
CA PHE A 71 -7.63 0.80 -0.79
C PHE A 71 -7.77 1.06 -2.28
N THR A 72 -6.67 1.44 -2.94
CA THR A 72 -6.67 1.74 -4.38
C THR A 72 -5.44 1.14 -5.05
N ASP A 73 -5.45 1.16 -6.38
CA ASP A 73 -4.21 0.93 -7.13
C ASP A 73 -3.37 2.22 -7.18
N PHE A 74 -2.26 2.21 -7.92
CA PHE A 74 -1.37 3.36 -8.01
C PHE A 74 -2.00 4.53 -8.81
N ARG A 75 -3.09 4.29 -9.52
CA ARG A 75 -3.82 5.34 -10.25
C ARG A 75 -4.97 5.93 -9.44
N GLY A 76 -5.19 5.42 -8.24
CA GLY A 76 -6.26 5.90 -7.38
C GLY A 76 -7.61 5.22 -7.59
N VAL A 77 -7.65 4.14 -8.35
CA VAL A 77 -8.88 3.39 -8.60
C VAL A 77 -9.08 2.35 -7.51
N GLU A 78 -10.25 2.35 -6.88
CA GLU A 78 -10.61 1.35 -5.88
C GLU A 78 -10.89 0.03 -6.59
N THR A 79 -9.88 -0.84 -6.64
CA THR A 79 -9.95 -2.11 -7.36
C THR A 79 -9.00 -3.12 -6.74
N HIS A 80 -9.31 -4.41 -6.93
CA HIS A 80 -8.45 -5.50 -6.52
C HIS A 80 -7.78 -6.20 -7.71
N THR A 81 -7.94 -5.69 -8.93
CA THR A 81 -7.48 -6.38 -10.14
C THR A 81 -6.20 -5.82 -10.75
N SER A 82 -5.64 -4.75 -10.22
CA SER A 82 -4.46 -4.09 -10.80
C SER A 82 -3.12 -4.68 -10.36
N GLU A 83 -3.12 -5.65 -9.46
CA GLU A 83 -1.91 -6.30 -8.91
C GLU A 83 -0.98 -5.32 -8.19
N GLN A 84 -1.49 -4.15 -7.85
CA GLN A 84 -0.82 -3.13 -7.05
C GLN A 84 -1.80 -2.66 -5.99
N ALA A 85 -1.30 -2.20 -4.85
CA ALA A 85 -2.18 -1.72 -3.80
C ALA A 85 -1.55 -0.61 -2.97
N ILE A 86 -2.39 0.34 -2.61
CA ILE A 86 -2.12 1.32 -1.57
C ILE A 86 -3.29 1.24 -0.60
N ALA A 87 -3.00 0.89 0.65
CA ALA A 87 -4.00 0.90 1.70
C ALA A 87 -3.58 1.93 2.75
N THR A 88 -4.51 2.76 3.18
CA THR A 88 -4.23 3.81 4.16
C THR A 88 -5.35 3.92 5.18
N ASN A 89 -5.13 4.74 6.20
CA ASN A 89 -6.17 5.12 7.16
C ASN A 89 -7.18 6.15 6.59
N GLY A 90 -7.02 6.54 5.33
CA GLY A 90 -7.89 7.51 4.66
C GLY A 90 -7.42 8.96 4.74
N LEU A 91 -6.53 9.29 5.66
CA LEU A 91 -6.11 10.68 5.89
C LEU A 91 -5.00 11.13 4.95
N ILE A 92 -4.15 10.20 4.51
CA ILE A 92 -2.94 10.51 3.73
C ILE A 92 -2.94 9.89 2.34
N HIS A 93 -4.06 9.32 1.90
CA HIS A 93 -4.13 8.57 0.65
C HIS A 93 -3.70 9.40 -0.57
N ASN A 94 -4.18 10.63 -0.66
CA ASN A 94 -3.85 11.52 -1.77
C ASN A 94 -2.35 11.84 -1.82
N LYS A 95 -1.72 12.01 -0.67
CA LYS A 95 -0.29 12.25 -0.59
C LYS A 95 0.51 11.06 -1.10
N ILE A 96 0.08 9.85 -0.76
CA ILE A 96 0.71 8.64 -1.25
C ILE A 96 0.56 8.52 -2.76
N LEU A 97 -0.62 8.82 -3.30
CA LEU A 97 -0.86 8.80 -4.74
C LEU A 97 0.07 9.75 -5.49
N GLU A 98 0.35 10.92 -4.93
CA GLU A 98 1.31 11.85 -5.53
C GLU A 98 2.72 11.27 -5.59
N ILE A 99 3.12 10.53 -4.56
CA ILE A 99 4.45 9.93 -4.49
C ILE A 99 4.61 8.81 -5.54
N VAL A 100 3.57 8.01 -5.76
CA VAL A 100 3.67 6.84 -6.65
C VAL A 100 3.44 7.17 -8.13
N LYS A 101 3.01 8.35 -8.43
CA LYS A 101 2.85 8.81 -9.82
C LYS A 101 4.23 9.14 -10.51
#